data_62faa70a5c9e49bb612776abfa1f7ee8
#
_entry.id   62faa70a5c9e49bb612776abfa1f7ee8
#
_cell.length_a   1.000
_cell.length_b   1.000
_cell.length_c   1.000
_cell.angle_alpha   90.00
_cell.angle_beta   90.00
_cell.angle_gamma   90.00
#
_symmetry.space_group_name_H-M   'P 1'
#
loop_
_entity.id
_entity.type
_entity.pdbx_description
1 polymer ?
#
loop_
_entity_poly.entity_id
_entity_poly.type
_entity_poly.pdbx_seq_one_letter_code
_entity_poly.pdbx_strand_id
1 'polypeptide(L)'
;MSKPKKVALAYSGGLDTSVIIPWLKENYGCEVVAVCGDIGQGADELAGLEEKALKTGASEVHIEDMREEFVSQYLWKLVRSGGVYEHKYLLGTSIARPLLAKKQVEVALATGCDSLAHGCTGKGNDQVRFELTYKALAPHLQVIAPWREWKIVSREDAIEYARAHNVPIASAPFPLSRSRHASSAAATPSAWRLPEARFSTLG
;
A
#
# COMPACT_ATOMS: atom_id res chain seq x y z
N MET A 1 -3.01 16.01 22.06
CA MET A 1 -3.43 16.11 20.66
C MET A 1 -4.94 16.03 20.64
N SER A 2 -5.61 16.79 19.77
CA SER A 2 -7.06 16.67 19.59
C SER A 2 -7.45 15.33 19.04
N LYS A 3 -8.64 14.84 19.37
CA LYS A 3 -9.16 13.58 18.81
C LYS A 3 -9.41 13.78 17.31
N PRO A 4 -8.91 12.88 16.41
CA PRO A 4 -9.12 13.00 14.98
C PRO A 4 -10.62 12.92 14.63
N LYS A 5 -11.06 13.72 13.66
CA LYS A 5 -12.44 13.75 13.20
C LYS A 5 -12.62 13.01 11.88
N LYS A 6 -11.65 13.15 10.98
CA LYS A 6 -11.67 12.52 9.66
C LYS A 6 -10.26 12.06 9.29
N VAL A 7 -10.12 10.78 9.00
CA VAL A 7 -8.81 10.11 8.81
C VAL A 7 -8.72 9.55 7.40
N ALA A 8 -7.66 9.91 6.66
CA ALA A 8 -7.33 9.25 5.41
C ALA A 8 -6.47 8.01 5.71
N LEU A 9 -6.95 6.83 5.31
CA LEU A 9 -6.31 5.55 5.51
C LEU A 9 -5.67 5.05 4.21
N ALA A 10 -4.38 4.74 4.22
CA ALA A 10 -3.74 3.97 3.15
C ALA A 10 -4.35 2.56 3.11
N TYR A 11 -5.17 2.30 2.10
CA TYR A 11 -6.01 1.10 2.01
C TYR A 11 -5.58 0.21 0.84
N SER A 12 -5.35 -1.07 1.11
CA SER A 12 -4.96 -2.06 0.10
C SER A 12 -6.04 -3.12 -0.16
N GLY A 13 -7.17 -3.07 0.56
CA GLY A 13 -8.17 -4.13 0.50
C GLY A 13 -7.81 -5.44 1.20
N GLY A 14 -6.58 -5.57 1.70
CA GLY A 14 -6.15 -6.72 2.49
C GLY A 14 -6.79 -6.76 3.89
N LEU A 15 -6.67 -7.90 4.58
CA LEU A 15 -7.19 -8.07 5.94
C LEU A 15 -6.67 -6.97 6.86
N ASP A 16 -5.36 -6.76 6.87
CA ASP A 16 -4.67 -5.85 7.79
C ASP A 16 -5.14 -4.40 7.68
N THR A 17 -5.44 -3.93 6.47
CA THR A 17 -5.96 -2.57 6.27
C THR A 17 -7.48 -2.50 6.45
N SER A 18 -8.20 -3.58 6.17
CA SER A 18 -9.65 -3.62 6.35
C SER A 18 -10.06 -3.57 7.82
N VAL A 19 -9.36 -4.26 8.72
CA VAL A 19 -9.65 -4.22 10.16
C VAL A 19 -9.36 -2.86 10.80
N ILE A 20 -8.52 -2.04 10.15
CA ILE A 20 -8.23 -0.68 10.63
C ILE A 20 -9.44 0.24 10.54
N ILE A 21 -10.32 0.07 9.55
CA ILE A 21 -11.51 0.92 9.39
C ILE A 21 -12.41 0.88 10.63
N PRO A 22 -12.96 -0.27 11.06
CA PRO A 22 -13.78 -0.34 12.27
C PRO A 22 -12.98 0.05 13.51
N TRP A 23 -11.69 -0.30 13.58
CA TRP A 23 -10.86 0.07 14.73
C TRP A 23 -10.72 1.58 14.90
N LEU A 24 -10.50 2.34 13.82
CA LEU A 24 -10.44 3.80 13.86
C LEU A 24 -11.79 4.39 14.33
N LYS A 25 -12.90 3.86 13.84
CA LYS A 25 -14.24 4.31 14.24
C LYS A 25 -14.52 4.06 15.72
N GLU A 26 -14.15 2.91 16.25
CA GLU A 26 -14.35 2.56 17.66
C GLU A 26 -13.48 3.39 18.60
N ASN A 27 -12.20 3.52 18.29
CA ASN A 27 -11.25 4.16 19.20
C ASN A 27 -11.28 5.69 19.11
N TYR A 28 -11.54 6.23 17.92
CA TYR A 28 -11.51 7.67 17.67
C TYR A 28 -12.90 8.27 17.37
N GLY A 29 -13.87 7.47 16.95
CA GLY A 29 -15.19 7.95 16.54
C GLY A 29 -15.13 8.85 15.30
N CYS A 30 -14.16 8.61 14.42
CA CYS A 30 -13.86 9.42 13.27
C CYS A 30 -14.49 8.86 11.98
N GLU A 31 -14.62 9.73 10.97
CA GLU A 31 -14.85 9.30 9.61
C GLU A 31 -13.57 8.73 8.99
N VAL A 32 -13.70 7.75 8.10
CA VAL A 32 -12.56 7.11 7.44
C VAL A 32 -12.69 7.23 5.93
N VAL A 33 -11.71 7.88 5.32
CA VAL A 33 -11.52 7.97 3.87
C VAL A 33 -10.49 6.92 3.46
N ALA A 34 -10.91 5.90 2.73
CA ALA A 34 -10.01 4.86 2.24
C ALA A 34 -9.33 5.33 0.94
N VAL A 35 -8.00 5.33 0.92
CA VAL A 35 -7.20 5.77 -0.23
C VAL A 35 -6.37 4.61 -0.75
N CYS A 36 -6.64 4.19 -1.98
CA CYS A 36 -5.90 3.15 -2.69
C CYS A 36 -5.24 3.73 -3.93
N GLY A 37 -4.03 3.28 -4.26
CA GLY A 37 -3.35 3.66 -5.48
C GLY A 37 -3.24 2.50 -6.46
N ASP A 38 -3.59 2.75 -7.72
CA ASP A 38 -3.26 1.88 -8.84
C ASP A 38 -1.89 2.26 -9.39
N ILE A 39 -0.92 1.39 -9.17
CA ILE A 39 0.45 1.49 -9.69
C ILE A 39 0.75 0.40 -10.73
N GLY A 40 -0.29 -0.28 -11.24
CA GLY A 40 -0.17 -1.37 -12.21
C GLY A 40 -0.17 -2.77 -11.60
N GLN A 41 -0.75 -2.96 -10.41
CA GLN A 41 -0.85 -4.27 -9.76
C GLN A 41 -1.85 -5.22 -10.43
N GLY A 42 -2.71 -4.71 -11.30
CA GLY A 42 -3.70 -5.48 -12.06
C GLY A 42 -5.14 -5.19 -11.64
N ALA A 43 -6.05 -5.28 -12.62
CA ALA A 43 -7.46 -4.96 -12.43
C ALA A 43 -8.16 -5.88 -11.40
N ASP A 44 -7.73 -7.14 -11.31
CA ASP A 44 -8.30 -8.11 -10.37
C ASP A 44 -8.06 -7.72 -8.90
N GLU A 45 -6.93 -7.05 -8.60
CA GLU A 45 -6.64 -6.58 -7.25
C GLU A 45 -7.47 -5.37 -6.84
N LEU A 46 -7.96 -4.60 -7.81
CA LEU A 46 -8.81 -3.42 -7.60
C LEU A 46 -10.30 -3.76 -7.64
N ALA A 47 -10.66 -4.90 -8.24
CA ALA A 47 -12.06 -5.31 -8.38
C ALA A 47 -12.73 -5.47 -7.02
N GLY A 48 -13.89 -4.80 -6.83
CA GLY A 48 -14.67 -4.86 -5.60
C GLY A 48 -14.04 -4.18 -4.37
N LEU A 49 -12.90 -3.49 -4.54
CA LEU A 49 -12.18 -2.84 -3.45
C LEU A 49 -13.00 -1.71 -2.83
N GLU A 50 -13.65 -0.89 -3.66
CA GLU A 50 -14.53 0.20 -3.23
C GLU A 50 -15.72 -0.35 -2.43
N GLU A 51 -16.43 -1.33 -2.99
CA GLU A 51 -17.58 -1.96 -2.32
C GLU A 51 -17.16 -2.57 -0.97
N LYS A 52 -16.01 -3.23 -0.92
CA LYS A 52 -15.46 -3.81 0.29
C LYS A 52 -15.16 -2.74 1.35
N ALA A 53 -14.51 -1.63 0.97
CA ALA A 53 -14.19 -0.55 1.89
C ALA A 53 -15.45 0.11 2.47
N LEU A 54 -16.45 0.39 1.63
CA LEU A 54 -17.73 0.95 2.05
C LEU A 54 -18.49 -0.01 2.98
N LYS A 55 -18.56 -1.30 2.65
CA LYS A 55 -19.16 -2.33 3.51
C LYS A 55 -18.45 -2.48 4.85
N THR A 56 -17.15 -2.21 4.88
CA THR A 56 -16.34 -2.25 6.11
C THR A 56 -16.57 -1.00 6.98
N GLY A 57 -17.20 0.05 6.41
CA GLY A 57 -17.58 1.26 7.12
C GLY A 57 -16.75 2.49 6.78
N ALA A 58 -15.99 2.48 5.69
CA ALA A 58 -15.40 3.71 5.15
C ALA A 58 -16.50 4.69 4.72
N SER A 59 -16.28 5.98 4.96
CA SER A 59 -17.21 7.06 4.57
C SER A 59 -17.04 7.42 3.10
N GLU A 60 -15.80 7.36 2.60
CA GLU A 60 -15.42 7.67 1.24
C GLU A 60 -14.32 6.70 0.79
N VAL A 61 -14.23 6.47 -0.53
CA VAL A 61 -13.18 5.64 -1.13
C VAL A 61 -12.61 6.35 -2.35
N HIS A 62 -11.29 6.44 -2.41
CA HIS A 62 -10.55 7.00 -3.53
C HIS A 62 -9.60 5.94 -4.09
N ILE A 63 -9.78 5.60 -5.36
CA ILE A 63 -8.87 4.73 -6.11
C ILE A 63 -8.17 5.60 -7.15
N GLU A 64 -6.92 5.92 -6.89
CA GLU A 64 -6.14 6.88 -7.67
C GLU A 64 -5.28 6.17 -8.71
N ASP A 65 -5.44 6.49 -9.98
CA ASP A 65 -4.55 6.00 -11.05
C ASP A 65 -3.21 6.75 -10.99
N MET A 66 -2.18 6.05 -10.58
CA MET A 66 -0.82 6.59 -10.45
C MET A 66 0.16 5.90 -11.40
N ARG A 67 -0.31 5.08 -12.34
CA ARG A 67 0.54 4.26 -13.22
C ARG A 67 1.53 5.09 -14.01
N GLU A 68 1.05 6.15 -14.66
CA GLU A 68 1.91 7.04 -15.46
C GLU A 68 2.94 7.76 -14.58
N GLU A 69 2.53 8.33 -13.45
CA GLU A 69 3.45 9.00 -12.52
C GLU A 69 4.46 8.02 -11.95
N PHE A 70 4.03 6.82 -11.56
CA PHE A 70 4.91 5.79 -11.03
C PHE A 70 5.99 5.38 -12.03
N VAL A 71 5.60 5.13 -13.28
CA VAL A 71 6.53 4.73 -14.33
C VAL A 71 7.49 5.88 -14.68
N SER A 72 6.97 7.07 -14.98
CA SER A 72 7.76 8.17 -15.50
C SER A 72 8.66 8.83 -14.46
N GLN A 73 8.15 9.01 -13.23
CA GLN A 73 8.85 9.79 -12.20
C GLN A 73 9.66 8.93 -11.21
N TYR A 74 9.32 7.66 -11.06
CA TYR A 74 9.96 6.78 -10.07
C TYR A 74 10.66 5.60 -10.73
N LEU A 75 9.93 4.74 -11.43
CA LEU A 75 10.46 3.48 -11.96
C LEU A 75 11.54 3.74 -13.01
N TRP A 76 11.29 4.65 -13.95
CA TRP A 76 12.26 4.96 -14.99
C TRP A 76 13.58 5.53 -14.44
N LYS A 77 13.51 6.36 -13.41
CA LYS A 77 14.71 6.88 -12.73
C LYS A 77 15.49 5.77 -12.05
N LEU A 78 14.79 4.82 -11.39
CA LEU A 78 15.40 3.66 -10.76
C LEU A 78 16.11 2.77 -11.79
N VAL A 79 15.44 2.47 -12.91
CA VAL A 79 16.01 1.64 -13.98
C VAL A 79 17.26 2.31 -14.56
N ARG A 80 17.21 3.61 -14.87
CA ARG A 80 18.35 4.37 -15.39
C ARG A 80 19.54 4.44 -14.44
N SER A 81 19.30 4.45 -13.13
CA SER A 81 20.35 4.44 -12.11
C SER A 81 20.96 3.06 -11.87
N GLY A 82 20.37 1.99 -12.44
CA GLY A 82 20.77 0.61 -12.12
C GLY A 82 20.54 0.23 -10.67
N GLY A 83 19.59 0.91 -9.99
CA GLY A 83 19.35 0.76 -8.55
C GLY A 83 18.81 -0.63 -8.20
N VAL A 84 19.64 -1.43 -7.56
CA VAL A 84 19.28 -2.75 -7.02
C VAL A 84 19.86 -2.88 -5.63
N TYR A 85 19.05 -3.26 -4.65
CA TYR A 85 19.52 -3.47 -3.29
C TYR A 85 20.10 -4.88 -3.12
N GLU A 86 21.33 -4.95 -2.62
CA GLU A 86 22.08 -6.20 -2.42
C GLU A 86 22.13 -7.13 -3.66
N HIS A 87 22.18 -6.54 -4.87
CA HIS A 87 22.18 -7.25 -6.16
C HIS A 87 20.98 -8.20 -6.40
N LYS A 88 19.92 -8.09 -5.63
CA LYS A 88 18.75 -9.01 -5.67
C LYS A 88 17.40 -8.29 -5.68
N TYR A 89 17.23 -7.25 -4.87
CA TYR A 89 15.94 -6.61 -4.68
C TYR A 89 15.78 -5.38 -5.57
N LEU A 90 14.80 -5.43 -6.49
CA LEU A 90 14.58 -4.40 -7.53
C LEU A 90 13.89 -3.12 -7.04
N LEU A 91 13.70 -2.96 -5.74
CA LEU A 91 13.18 -1.75 -5.08
C LEU A 91 11.77 -1.28 -5.52
N GLY A 92 11.03 -2.02 -6.33
CA GLY A 92 9.71 -1.61 -6.80
C GLY A 92 8.75 -1.20 -5.68
N THR A 93 8.58 -2.04 -4.68
CA THR A 93 7.76 -1.73 -3.50
C THR A 93 8.32 -0.53 -2.72
N SER A 94 9.64 -0.41 -2.63
CA SER A 94 10.29 0.67 -1.88
C SER A 94 10.02 2.04 -2.46
N ILE A 95 10.05 2.18 -3.79
CA ILE A 95 9.82 3.45 -4.48
C ILE A 95 8.32 3.76 -4.63
N ALA A 96 7.45 2.74 -4.59
CA ALA A 96 6.01 2.94 -4.65
C ALA A 96 5.44 3.59 -3.37
N ARG A 97 5.99 3.25 -2.18
CA ARG A 97 5.45 3.74 -0.91
C ARG A 97 5.44 5.26 -0.75
N PRO A 98 6.52 6.00 -1.11
CA PRO A 98 6.48 7.46 -1.07
C PRO A 98 5.44 8.06 -2.02
N LEU A 99 5.22 7.48 -3.19
CA LEU A 99 4.18 7.94 -4.12
C LEU A 99 2.77 7.70 -3.57
N LEU A 100 2.51 6.51 -3.02
CA LEU A 100 1.25 6.20 -2.35
C LEU A 100 0.98 7.16 -1.18
N ALA A 101 2.00 7.42 -0.37
CA ALA A 101 1.90 8.37 0.74
C ALA A 101 1.64 9.81 0.28
N LYS A 102 2.31 10.26 -0.80
CA LYS A 102 2.06 11.57 -1.42
C LYS A 102 0.59 11.68 -1.86
N LYS A 103 0.09 10.70 -2.59
CA LYS A 103 -1.28 10.70 -3.08
C LYS A 103 -2.30 10.68 -1.93
N GLN A 104 -2.03 9.91 -0.90
CA GLN A 104 -2.87 9.91 0.31
C GLN A 104 -2.92 11.28 0.98
N VAL A 105 -1.81 12.02 1.05
CA VAL A 105 -1.79 13.40 1.55
C VAL A 105 -2.62 14.31 0.67
N GLU A 106 -2.50 14.21 -0.66
CA GLU A 106 -3.29 15.01 -1.60
C GLU A 106 -4.80 14.78 -1.39
N VAL A 107 -5.22 13.52 -1.30
CA VAL A 107 -6.63 13.18 -1.02
C VAL A 107 -7.05 13.67 0.36
N ALA A 108 -6.21 13.49 1.38
CA ALA A 108 -6.51 13.94 2.74
C ALA A 108 -6.78 15.45 2.81
N LEU A 109 -5.96 16.25 2.14
CA LEU A 109 -6.13 17.70 2.08
C LEU A 109 -7.37 18.09 1.28
N ALA A 110 -7.63 17.41 0.16
CA ALA A 110 -8.81 17.67 -0.68
C ALA A 110 -10.13 17.32 0.02
N THR A 111 -10.13 16.28 0.85
CA THR A 111 -11.32 15.81 1.57
C THR A 111 -11.47 16.38 2.99
N GLY A 112 -10.55 17.25 3.41
CA GLY A 112 -10.57 17.88 4.73
C GLY A 112 -10.27 16.94 5.89
N CYS A 113 -9.46 15.90 5.66
CA CYS A 113 -8.97 15.03 6.73
C CYS A 113 -7.99 15.80 7.64
N ASP A 114 -8.05 15.54 8.92
CA ASP A 114 -7.14 16.10 9.93
C ASP A 114 -6.05 15.10 10.35
N SER A 115 -6.14 13.87 9.87
CA SER A 115 -5.23 12.79 10.25
C SER A 115 -4.99 11.81 9.09
N LEU A 116 -3.84 11.14 9.14
CA LEU A 116 -3.42 10.10 8.20
C LEU A 116 -3.21 8.79 8.96
N ALA A 117 -3.60 7.67 8.36
CA ALA A 117 -3.36 6.34 8.93
C ALA A 117 -2.76 5.38 7.90
N HIS A 118 -1.98 4.42 8.36
CA HIS A 118 -1.42 3.35 7.55
C HIS A 118 -1.41 2.01 8.29
N GLY A 119 -1.47 0.91 7.53
CA GLY A 119 -1.43 -0.46 8.03
C GLY A 119 -0.03 -1.08 8.08
N CYS A 120 1.03 -0.28 8.10
CA CYS A 120 2.39 -0.82 8.17
C CYS A 120 2.71 -1.31 9.58
N THR A 121 3.36 -2.47 9.66
CA THR A 121 3.85 -3.00 10.94
C THR A 121 4.93 -2.11 11.53
N GLY A 122 4.99 -1.98 12.86
CA GLY A 122 5.91 -1.09 13.55
C GLY A 122 7.41 -1.44 13.47
N LYS A 123 7.78 -2.49 12.72
CA LYS A 123 9.15 -2.99 12.58
C LYS A 123 9.71 -2.93 11.15
N GLY A 124 8.88 -2.54 10.16
CA GLY A 124 9.26 -2.54 8.75
C GLY A 124 9.69 -1.18 8.22
N ASN A 125 10.39 -1.19 7.08
CA ASN A 125 10.80 0.04 6.39
C ASN A 125 9.62 0.82 5.78
N ASP A 126 8.48 0.16 5.54
CA ASP A 126 7.34 0.79 4.89
C ASP A 126 6.74 1.91 5.75
N GLN A 127 6.65 1.73 7.08
CA GLN A 127 6.21 2.80 7.98
C GLN A 127 7.08 4.06 7.84
N VAL A 128 8.40 3.90 7.77
CA VAL A 128 9.34 5.02 7.63
C VAL A 128 9.09 5.76 6.33
N ARG A 129 8.85 5.04 5.23
CA ARG A 129 8.57 5.63 3.90
C ARG A 129 7.27 6.44 3.91
N PHE A 130 6.21 5.90 4.51
CA PHE A 130 4.95 6.62 4.68
C PHE A 130 5.11 7.84 5.58
N GLU A 131 5.62 7.66 6.79
CA GLU A 131 5.67 8.72 7.80
C GLU A 131 6.62 9.86 7.45
N LEU A 132 7.78 9.57 6.84
CA LEU A 132 8.67 10.62 6.34
C LEU A 132 8.02 11.43 5.23
N THR A 133 7.28 10.79 4.33
CA THR A 133 6.55 11.48 3.27
C THR A 133 5.43 12.35 3.85
N TYR A 134 4.66 11.85 4.81
CA TYR A 134 3.65 12.64 5.53
C TYR A 134 4.26 13.84 6.23
N LYS A 135 5.37 13.61 6.94
CA LYS A 135 6.06 14.68 7.66
C LYS A 135 6.61 15.77 6.73
N ALA A 136 7.07 15.38 5.55
CA ALA A 136 7.57 16.32 4.56
C ALA A 136 6.46 17.14 3.88
N LEU A 137 5.32 16.52 3.57
CA LEU A 137 4.26 17.15 2.77
C LEU A 137 3.14 17.77 3.59
N ALA A 138 2.82 17.18 4.76
CA ALA A 138 1.73 17.64 5.63
C ALA A 138 2.10 17.49 7.11
N PRO A 139 3.12 18.22 7.62
CA PRO A 139 3.62 18.06 8.99
C PRO A 139 2.59 18.41 10.08
N HIS A 140 1.51 19.09 9.70
CA HIS A 140 0.42 19.46 10.59
C HIS A 140 -0.63 18.38 10.78
N LEU A 141 -0.69 17.36 9.89
CA LEU A 141 -1.62 16.24 10.04
C LEU A 141 -1.08 15.22 11.07
N GLN A 142 -1.98 14.74 11.91
CA GLN A 142 -1.66 13.69 12.85
C GLN A 142 -1.47 12.35 12.13
N VAL A 143 -0.47 11.56 12.53
CA VAL A 143 -0.25 10.20 11.99
C VAL A 143 -0.72 9.16 13.00
N ILE A 144 -1.56 8.23 12.55
CA ILE A 144 -2.09 7.12 13.35
C ILE A 144 -1.51 5.82 12.75
N ALA A 145 -0.86 5.04 13.57
CA ALA A 145 -0.28 3.76 13.19
C ALA A 145 -0.84 2.65 14.07
N PRO A 146 -2.01 2.08 13.73
CA PRO A 146 -2.74 1.13 14.58
C PRO A 146 -1.89 -0.05 15.07
N TRP A 147 -1.00 -0.58 14.24
CA TRP A 147 -0.08 -1.67 14.60
C TRP A 147 0.86 -1.34 15.78
N ARG A 148 0.96 -0.10 16.20
CA ARG A 148 1.69 0.32 17.41
C ARG A 148 0.80 0.52 18.63
N GLU A 149 -0.51 0.60 18.42
CA GLU A 149 -1.47 1.02 19.45
C GLU A 149 -2.45 -0.08 19.83
N TRP A 150 -2.82 -0.94 18.89
CA TRP A 150 -3.82 -1.96 19.11
C TRP A 150 -3.29 -3.24 19.76
N LYS A 151 -4.21 -4.08 20.23
CA LYS A 151 -3.88 -5.35 20.88
C LYS A 151 -3.87 -6.57 19.94
N ILE A 152 -4.08 -6.36 18.63
CA ILE A 152 -4.06 -7.42 17.62
C ILE A 152 -2.59 -7.77 17.36
N VAL A 153 -2.17 -8.96 17.72
CA VAL A 153 -0.76 -9.40 17.67
C VAL A 153 -0.54 -10.42 16.55
N SER A 154 -1.58 -11.21 16.25
CA SER A 154 -1.51 -12.29 15.27
C SER A 154 -2.50 -12.08 14.11
N ARG A 155 -2.31 -12.89 13.05
CA ARG A 155 -3.27 -12.94 11.94
C ARG A 155 -4.60 -13.53 12.37
N GLU A 156 -4.58 -14.45 13.28
CA GLU A 156 -5.74 -15.10 13.87
C GLU A 156 -6.58 -14.08 14.63
N ASP A 157 -5.97 -13.25 15.46
CA ASP A 157 -6.65 -12.14 16.15
C ASP A 157 -7.30 -11.18 15.17
N ALA A 158 -6.61 -10.85 14.07
CA ALA A 158 -7.14 -9.97 13.03
C ALA A 158 -8.36 -10.60 12.32
N ILE A 159 -8.35 -11.90 12.09
CA ILE A 159 -9.49 -12.64 11.52
C ILE A 159 -10.66 -12.65 12.49
N GLU A 160 -10.42 -12.90 13.77
CA GLU A 160 -11.45 -12.89 14.81
C GLU A 160 -12.08 -11.49 14.93
N TYR A 161 -11.27 -10.45 14.99
CA TYR A 161 -11.72 -9.08 15.01
C TYR A 161 -12.53 -8.73 13.75
N ALA A 162 -12.06 -9.14 12.57
CA ALA A 162 -12.77 -8.92 11.32
C ALA A 162 -14.15 -9.59 11.30
N ARG A 163 -14.27 -10.82 11.84
CA ARG A 163 -15.55 -11.52 11.96
C ARG A 163 -16.50 -10.81 12.92
N ALA A 164 -16.00 -10.38 14.08
CA ALA A 164 -16.80 -9.65 15.07
C ALA A 164 -17.37 -8.33 14.51
N HIS A 165 -16.69 -7.71 13.55
CA HIS A 165 -17.08 -6.44 12.93
C HIS A 165 -17.68 -6.56 11.52
N ASN A 166 -18.03 -7.80 11.11
CA ASN A 166 -18.59 -8.08 9.78
C ASN A 166 -17.73 -7.55 8.62
N VAL A 167 -16.41 -7.50 8.79
CA VAL A 167 -15.47 -7.13 7.72
C VAL A 167 -15.44 -8.25 6.68
N PRO A 168 -15.68 -7.98 5.39
CA PRO A 168 -15.63 -8.98 4.35
C PRO A 168 -14.23 -9.60 4.25
N ILE A 169 -14.09 -10.88 4.61
CA ILE A 169 -12.86 -11.64 4.47
C ILE A 169 -12.98 -12.45 3.17
N ALA A 170 -12.01 -12.29 2.25
CA ALA A 170 -11.96 -13.15 1.07
C ALA A 170 -11.79 -14.61 1.52
N SER A 171 -12.68 -15.47 1.05
CA SER A 171 -12.73 -16.90 1.41
C SER A 171 -11.60 -17.72 0.81
N ALA A 172 -10.79 -17.16 -0.09
CA ALA A 172 -9.62 -17.82 -0.66
C ALA A 172 -8.35 -17.43 0.10
N PRO A 173 -7.43 -18.37 0.37
CA PRO A 173 -6.11 -17.98 0.81
C PRO A 173 -5.50 -17.17 -0.34
N PHE A 174 -5.32 -15.85 -0.12
CA PHE A 174 -4.46 -15.06 -0.97
C PHE A 174 -3.14 -15.82 -1.07
N PRO A 175 -2.64 -16.14 -2.26
CA PRO A 175 -1.32 -16.72 -2.33
C PRO A 175 -0.40 -15.74 -1.61
N LEU A 176 0.13 -16.19 -0.47
CA LEU A 176 1.15 -15.47 0.27
C LEU A 176 2.08 -14.91 -0.79
N SER A 177 2.24 -13.59 -0.86
CA SER A 177 3.36 -13.02 -1.57
C SER A 177 4.57 -13.76 -1.00
N ARG A 178 5.02 -14.75 -1.74
CA ARG A 178 6.21 -15.51 -1.36
C ARG A 178 7.31 -14.47 -1.27
N SER A 179 7.63 -14.04 -0.06
CA SER A 179 9.00 -13.67 0.23
C SER A 179 9.81 -14.92 -0.08
N ARG A 180 10.18 -15.07 -1.35
CA ARG A 180 11.08 -16.11 -1.77
C ARG A 180 12.42 -15.79 -1.14
N HIS A 181 12.66 -16.35 0.02
CA HIS A 181 13.98 -16.79 0.34
C HIS A 181 14.26 -17.87 -0.69
N ALA A 182 14.83 -17.47 -1.82
CA ALA A 182 15.31 -18.38 -2.83
C ALA A 182 16.53 -19.10 -2.25
N SER A 183 16.28 -20.27 -1.67
CA SER A 183 17.24 -21.33 -1.63
C SER A 183 17.48 -21.75 -3.09
N SER A 184 18.74 -21.73 -3.50
CA SER A 184 19.25 -22.05 -4.82
C SER A 184 18.75 -23.41 -5.32
N ALA A 185 18.07 -23.43 -6.46
CA ALA A 185 18.14 -24.53 -7.44
C ALA A 185 17.60 -24.01 -8.78
N ALA A 186 18.40 -24.22 -9.81
CA ALA A 186 18.22 -23.77 -11.17
C ALA A 186 16.89 -24.20 -11.82
N ALA A 187 16.18 -23.24 -12.42
CA ALA A 187 15.37 -23.46 -13.61
C ALA A 187 15.25 -22.12 -14.35
N THR A 188 15.93 -21.98 -15.46
CA THR A 188 15.81 -20.92 -16.45
C THR A 188 14.46 -21.04 -17.17
N PRO A 189 13.55 -20.06 -17.12
CA PRO A 189 12.43 -20.03 -18.04
C PRO A 189 12.90 -19.46 -19.38
N SER A 190 12.74 -20.25 -20.44
CA SER A 190 13.11 -19.99 -21.84
C SER A 190 12.14 -19.04 -22.58
N ALA A 191 11.64 -17.98 -21.96
CA ALA A 191 10.59 -17.15 -22.55
C ALA A 191 10.94 -15.66 -22.76
N TRP A 192 12.18 -15.23 -22.53
CA TRP A 192 12.61 -13.85 -22.82
C TRP A 192 13.80 -13.85 -23.76
N ARG A 193 13.60 -14.27 -25.02
CA ARG A 193 14.53 -13.94 -26.09
C ARG A 193 14.13 -12.59 -26.67
N LEU A 194 14.92 -11.58 -26.40
CA LEU A 194 14.89 -10.34 -27.18
C LEU A 194 15.33 -10.70 -28.62
N PRO A 195 14.71 -10.12 -29.68
CA PRO A 195 15.18 -10.31 -31.03
C PRO A 195 16.59 -9.68 -31.13
N GLU A 196 17.54 -10.44 -31.70
CA GLU A 196 18.87 -9.98 -31.97
C GLU A 196 18.83 -8.75 -32.89
N ALA A 197 19.21 -7.60 -32.38
CA ALA A 197 19.44 -6.43 -33.19
C ALA A 197 20.69 -6.71 -34.07
N ARG A 198 20.47 -6.92 -35.36
CA ARG A 198 21.56 -6.96 -36.35
C ARG A 198 22.16 -5.55 -36.47
N PHE A 199 23.29 -5.33 -35.87
CA PHE A 199 24.13 -4.21 -36.24
C PHE A 199 24.79 -4.52 -37.60
N SER A 200 24.27 -3.95 -38.68
CA SER A 200 25.00 -3.88 -39.92
C SER A 200 26.09 -2.82 -39.77
N THR A 201 27.31 -3.28 -39.78
CA THR A 201 28.51 -2.43 -39.99
C THR A 201 28.38 -1.72 -41.32
N LEU A 202 28.25 -0.39 -41.27
CA LEU A 202 28.56 0.48 -42.43
C LEU A 202 30.05 0.78 -42.35
N GLY A 203 30.76 0.39 -43.42
CA GLY A 203 32.14 0.76 -43.70
C GLY A 203 32.29 2.23 -44.09
#